data_d012e0e613846254802562d59b5c8b0e
#
_entry.id   d012e0e613846254802562d59b5c8b0e
#
_cell.length_a   1.000
_cell.length_b   1.000
_cell.length_c   1.000
_cell.angle_alpha   90.00
_cell.angle_beta   90.00
_cell.angle_gamma   90.00
#
_symmetry.space_group_name_H-M   'P 1'
#
loop_
_entity.id
_entity.type
_entity.pdbx_description
1 polymer ?
#
loop_
_entity_poly.entity_id
_entity_poly.type
_entity_poly.pdbx_seq_one_letter_code
_entity_poly.pdbx_strand_id
1 'polypeptide(L)'
;MTSASSQPAIEVDGVTKTFGKVEALRGVNLRVEPGIVFGLLGPNGAGKTTLVKILATLQAPSSGIARVAGLDVVRQAGEVRSKIGLAGQFAAVDDQLTGLENLEMVGQLYHLPGSVAKSRARTLIEQFGLEDAADRRAKTYSGGMRRRLDLAAAIVNQPEVLFLDEPTTGLDPRSRIDLWAVIDELAKSGTTVLLTTQYLEEADRLAAKIAVVDHGLVIAEGTAVELPVASQPAYEAL
;
A
#
# COMPACT_ATOMS: atom_id res chain seq x y z
N MET A 1 23.08 27.28 -1.12
CA MET A 1 21.92 26.80 -0.36
C MET A 1 21.85 25.29 -0.55
N THR A 2 22.42 24.54 0.39
CA THR A 2 22.40 23.07 0.39
C THR A 2 20.96 22.63 0.66
N SER A 3 20.32 22.07 -0.37
CA SER A 3 19.05 21.37 -0.24
C SER A 3 19.23 20.28 0.83
N ALA A 4 18.57 20.44 1.96
CA ALA A 4 18.43 19.36 2.95
C ALA A 4 17.74 18.21 2.19
N SER A 5 18.46 17.13 1.89
CA SER A 5 17.87 15.95 1.31
C SER A 5 16.90 15.40 2.36
N SER A 6 15.60 15.56 2.12
CA SER A 6 14.59 14.95 2.96
C SER A 6 14.87 13.44 3.02
N GLN A 7 14.79 12.86 4.22
CA GLN A 7 14.95 11.42 4.40
C GLN A 7 13.86 10.71 3.59
N PRO A 8 14.19 9.69 2.78
CA PRO A 8 13.19 8.98 1.99
C PRO A 8 12.18 8.28 2.91
N ALA A 9 10.93 8.22 2.48
CA ALA A 9 9.90 7.47 3.18
C ALA A 9 10.15 5.95 3.10
N ILE A 10 10.71 5.48 1.97
CA ILE A 10 11.11 4.09 1.79
C ILE A 10 12.49 4.07 1.14
N GLU A 11 13.39 3.23 1.67
CA GLU A 11 14.72 2.97 1.14
C GLU A 11 14.98 1.47 1.11
N VAL A 12 15.39 0.96 -0.05
CA VAL A 12 15.71 -0.46 -0.28
C VAL A 12 17.06 -0.52 -0.98
N ASP A 13 18.00 -1.25 -0.40
CA ASP A 13 19.36 -1.40 -0.92
C ASP A 13 19.74 -2.88 -1.03
N GLY A 14 19.86 -3.35 -2.26
CA GLY A 14 20.28 -4.69 -2.61
C GLY A 14 19.41 -5.81 -2.01
N VAL A 15 18.11 -5.57 -1.77
CA VAL A 15 17.24 -6.54 -1.11
C VAL A 15 17.02 -7.78 -1.96
N THR A 16 17.32 -8.93 -1.40
CA THR A 16 17.04 -10.24 -1.98
C THR A 16 16.02 -11.01 -1.15
N LYS A 17 15.29 -11.93 -1.78
CA LYS A 17 14.44 -12.90 -1.08
C LYS A 17 14.37 -14.21 -1.84
N THR A 18 14.74 -15.28 -1.14
CA THR A 18 14.72 -16.65 -1.68
C THR A 18 13.75 -17.51 -0.86
N PHE A 19 12.93 -18.31 -1.53
CA PHE A 19 12.04 -19.32 -0.98
C PHE A 19 12.44 -20.69 -1.54
N GLY A 20 13.20 -21.46 -0.76
CA GLY A 20 13.77 -22.70 -1.24
C GLY A 20 14.66 -22.49 -2.47
N LYS A 21 14.19 -22.88 -3.66
CA LYS A 21 14.92 -22.69 -4.93
C LYS A 21 14.46 -21.47 -5.74
N VAL A 22 13.41 -20.75 -5.28
CA VAL A 22 12.83 -19.63 -6.01
C VAL A 22 13.40 -18.32 -5.48
N GLU A 23 14.08 -17.57 -6.32
CA GLU A 23 14.54 -16.22 -6.04
C GLU A 23 13.43 -15.23 -6.38
N ALA A 24 12.65 -14.82 -5.39
CA ALA A 24 11.53 -13.89 -5.55
C ALA A 24 11.98 -12.43 -5.68
N LEU A 25 13.12 -12.06 -5.05
CA LEU A 25 13.79 -10.77 -5.23
C LEU A 25 15.29 -11.00 -5.42
N ARG A 26 15.89 -10.26 -6.35
CA ARG A 26 17.23 -10.51 -6.88
C ARG A 26 18.17 -9.30 -6.75
N GLY A 27 18.05 -8.54 -5.65
CA GLY A 27 18.84 -7.34 -5.41
C GLY A 27 18.10 -6.06 -5.78
N VAL A 28 16.89 -5.90 -5.25
CA VAL A 28 16.04 -4.72 -5.48
C VAL A 28 16.66 -3.50 -4.82
N ASN A 29 16.76 -2.41 -5.59
CA ASN A 29 17.06 -1.07 -5.11
C ASN A 29 15.85 -0.17 -5.37
N LEU A 30 15.43 0.61 -4.38
CA LEU A 30 14.29 1.50 -4.50
C LEU A 30 14.40 2.67 -3.53
N ARG A 31 14.02 3.87 -3.99
CA ARG A 31 13.93 5.06 -3.14
C ARG A 31 12.62 5.78 -3.39
N VAL A 32 11.81 5.96 -2.34
CA VAL A 32 10.54 6.66 -2.41
C VAL A 32 10.58 7.90 -1.54
N GLU A 33 10.31 9.05 -2.15
CA GLU A 33 10.24 10.32 -1.43
C GLU A 33 8.92 10.44 -0.64
N PRO A 34 8.90 11.22 0.46
CA PRO A 34 7.69 11.40 1.28
C PRO A 34 6.55 12.09 0.52
N GLY A 35 5.30 11.73 0.85
CA GLY A 35 4.09 12.44 0.43
C GLY A 35 3.68 12.24 -1.03
N ILE A 36 4.17 11.19 -1.68
CA ILE A 36 3.79 10.84 -3.06
C ILE A 36 3.12 9.47 -3.13
N VAL A 37 2.40 9.23 -4.22
CA VAL A 37 2.03 7.88 -4.65
C VAL A 37 3.17 7.34 -5.51
N PHE A 38 3.74 6.20 -5.12
CA PHE A 38 4.77 5.48 -5.87
C PHE A 38 4.21 4.14 -6.35
N GLY A 39 4.25 3.88 -7.65
CA GLY A 39 3.74 2.67 -8.28
C GLY A 39 4.82 1.58 -8.42
N LEU A 40 4.53 0.36 -7.99
CA LEU A 40 5.26 -0.84 -8.37
C LEU A 40 4.44 -1.58 -9.44
N LEU A 41 4.80 -1.39 -10.69
CA LEU A 41 4.14 -2.01 -11.85
C LEU A 41 4.84 -3.32 -12.22
N GLY A 42 4.09 -4.36 -12.52
CA GLY A 42 4.68 -5.62 -12.99
C GLY A 42 3.67 -6.77 -13.04
N PRO A 43 3.98 -7.85 -13.78
CA PRO A 43 3.12 -9.02 -13.87
C PRO A 43 2.99 -9.75 -12.52
N ASN A 44 2.04 -10.68 -12.47
CA ASN A 44 1.91 -11.59 -11.33
C ASN A 44 3.19 -12.44 -11.19
N GLY A 45 3.66 -12.59 -9.95
CA GLY A 45 4.91 -13.31 -9.69
C GLY A 45 6.20 -12.48 -9.87
N ALA A 46 6.13 -11.21 -10.29
CA ALA A 46 7.30 -10.36 -10.45
C ALA A 46 8.06 -10.04 -9.15
N GLY A 47 7.46 -10.31 -7.98
CA GLY A 47 8.07 -10.04 -6.67
C GLY A 47 7.44 -8.86 -5.91
N LYS A 48 6.47 -8.12 -6.48
CA LYS A 48 5.82 -6.93 -5.88
C LYS A 48 5.30 -7.18 -4.46
N THR A 49 4.41 -8.17 -4.29
CA THR A 49 3.86 -8.56 -2.98
C THR A 49 4.94 -9.00 -2.00
N THR A 50 6.00 -9.66 -2.49
CA THR A 50 7.13 -10.06 -1.62
C THR A 50 7.86 -8.84 -1.08
N LEU A 51 8.12 -7.84 -1.92
CA LEU A 51 8.73 -6.59 -1.49
C LEU A 51 7.84 -5.85 -0.48
N VAL A 52 6.54 -5.72 -0.76
CA VAL A 52 5.58 -5.12 0.19
C VAL A 52 5.58 -5.84 1.54
N LYS A 53 5.57 -7.19 1.56
CA LYS A 53 5.64 -7.97 2.80
C LYS A 53 6.92 -7.72 3.60
N ILE A 54 8.06 -7.51 2.93
CA ILE A 54 9.31 -7.17 3.60
C ILE A 54 9.22 -5.77 4.21
N LEU A 55 8.77 -4.77 3.43
CA LEU A 55 8.60 -3.39 3.90
C LEU A 55 7.59 -3.27 5.04
N ALA A 56 6.52 -4.06 4.99
CA ALA A 56 5.50 -4.15 6.04
C ALA A 56 5.93 -5.01 7.24
N THR A 57 7.17 -5.45 7.31
CA THR A 57 7.73 -6.29 8.39
C THR A 57 7.09 -7.67 8.56
N LEU A 58 6.32 -8.13 7.59
CA LEU A 58 5.67 -9.43 7.60
C LEU A 58 6.64 -10.56 7.20
N GLN A 59 7.76 -10.20 6.59
CA GLN A 59 8.77 -11.12 6.09
C GLN A 59 10.16 -10.50 6.18
N ALA A 60 11.16 -11.27 6.63
CA ALA A 60 12.54 -10.80 6.60
C ALA A 60 13.14 -10.97 5.19
N PRO A 61 13.97 -10.05 4.70
CA PRO A 61 14.76 -10.25 3.50
C PRO A 61 15.78 -11.39 3.70
N SER A 62 16.28 -11.99 2.62
CA SER A 62 17.40 -12.94 2.68
C SER A 62 18.73 -12.21 2.79
N SER A 63 18.87 -11.05 2.13
CA SER A 63 20.00 -10.12 2.26
C SER A 63 19.59 -8.70 1.85
N GLY A 64 20.50 -7.74 2.00
CA GLY A 64 20.24 -6.34 1.74
C GLY A 64 19.61 -5.61 2.94
N ILE A 65 19.29 -4.34 2.74
CA ILE A 65 18.74 -3.45 3.79
C ILE A 65 17.46 -2.80 3.26
N ALA A 66 16.43 -2.77 4.10
CA ALA A 66 15.21 -2.01 3.83
C ALA A 66 14.88 -1.13 5.03
N ARG A 67 14.47 0.13 4.75
CA ARG A 67 14.02 1.09 5.75
C ARG A 67 12.69 1.70 5.33
N VAL A 68 11.82 1.93 6.30
CA VAL A 68 10.54 2.62 6.16
C VAL A 68 10.45 3.69 7.23
N ALA A 69 10.13 4.93 6.83
CA ALA A 69 10.15 6.10 7.71
C ALA A 69 11.48 6.21 8.50
N GLY A 70 12.60 5.89 7.83
CA GLY A 70 13.95 5.90 8.41
C GLY A 70 14.30 4.73 9.32
N LEU A 71 13.36 3.81 9.61
CA LEU A 71 13.52 2.68 10.51
C LEU A 71 13.85 1.40 9.75
N ASP A 72 14.80 0.61 10.25
CA ASP A 72 15.16 -0.70 9.70
C ASP A 72 14.02 -1.69 9.91
N VAL A 73 13.51 -2.30 8.82
CA VAL A 73 12.32 -3.18 8.85
C VAL A 73 12.55 -4.49 9.60
N VAL A 74 13.80 -4.89 9.85
CA VAL A 74 14.15 -6.09 10.62
C VAL A 74 14.42 -5.74 12.07
N ARG A 75 15.30 -4.75 12.31
CA ARG A 75 15.78 -4.42 13.65
C ARG A 75 14.77 -3.62 14.46
N GLN A 76 13.95 -2.81 13.80
CA GLN A 76 12.97 -1.89 14.39
C GLN A 76 11.54 -2.21 13.95
N ALA A 77 11.24 -3.47 13.67
CA ALA A 77 9.96 -3.92 13.12
C ALA A 77 8.73 -3.44 13.92
N GLY A 78 8.84 -3.36 15.26
CA GLY A 78 7.76 -2.86 16.12
C GLY A 78 7.46 -1.38 15.88
N GLU A 79 8.50 -0.57 15.76
CA GLU A 79 8.38 0.87 15.49
C GLU A 79 7.89 1.12 14.05
N VAL A 80 8.38 0.35 13.07
CA VAL A 80 7.88 0.41 11.68
C VAL A 80 6.37 0.17 11.65
N ARG A 81 5.86 -0.87 12.31
CA ARG A 81 4.42 -1.20 12.32
C ARG A 81 3.54 -0.10 12.87
N SER A 82 4.04 0.73 13.78
CA SER A 82 3.28 1.88 14.28
C SER A 82 3.16 3.03 13.29
N LYS A 83 4.01 3.06 12.26
CA LYS A 83 4.10 4.14 11.25
C LYS A 83 3.51 3.76 9.89
N ILE A 84 3.13 2.51 9.71
CA ILE A 84 2.63 2.01 8.44
C ILE A 84 1.16 1.59 8.50
N GLY A 85 0.50 1.65 7.34
CA GLY A 85 -0.76 0.97 7.06
C GLY A 85 -0.56 -0.05 5.94
N LEU A 86 -1.35 -1.11 5.93
CA LEU A 86 -1.34 -2.12 4.88
C LEU A 86 -2.78 -2.48 4.52
N ALA A 87 -3.16 -2.30 3.26
CA ALA A 87 -4.40 -2.81 2.69
C ALA A 87 -4.09 -3.64 1.44
N GLY A 88 -4.79 -4.77 1.24
CA GLY A 88 -4.52 -5.62 0.10
C GLY A 88 -5.16 -7.00 0.23
N GLN A 89 -4.42 -8.04 -0.13
CA GLN A 89 -4.91 -9.42 -0.13
C GLN A 89 -5.27 -9.96 1.25
N PHE A 90 -4.84 -9.31 2.32
CA PHE A 90 -5.14 -9.69 3.70
C PHE A 90 -6.12 -8.69 4.29
N ALA A 91 -7.42 -9.00 4.19
CA ALA A 91 -8.46 -8.16 4.76
C ALA A 91 -8.35 -8.13 6.30
N ALA A 92 -8.15 -6.94 6.86
CA ALA A 92 -8.22 -6.72 8.31
C ALA A 92 -9.67 -6.69 8.82
N VAL A 93 -10.65 -6.87 7.92
CA VAL A 93 -12.08 -6.72 8.18
C VAL A 93 -12.68 -8.05 8.64
N ASP A 94 -13.28 -8.04 9.83
CA ASP A 94 -14.09 -9.16 10.34
C ASP A 94 -15.51 -9.08 9.78
N ASP A 95 -15.95 -10.16 9.16
CA ASP A 95 -17.26 -10.30 8.52
C ASP A 95 -18.45 -10.23 9.49
N GLN A 96 -18.23 -10.54 10.75
CA GLN A 96 -19.29 -10.59 11.76
C GLN A 96 -19.51 -9.23 12.44
N LEU A 97 -18.51 -8.36 12.39
CA LEU A 97 -18.58 -7.00 12.91
C LEU A 97 -19.21 -6.05 11.88
N THR A 98 -19.78 -4.95 12.36
CA THR A 98 -20.23 -3.84 11.52
C THR A 98 -19.03 -3.06 10.97
N GLY A 99 -19.25 -2.17 10.00
CA GLY A 99 -18.20 -1.29 9.50
C GLY A 99 -17.56 -0.45 10.60
N LEU A 100 -18.40 0.13 11.46
CA LEU A 100 -17.95 0.95 12.59
C LEU A 100 -17.16 0.13 13.61
N GLU A 101 -17.67 -1.03 14.02
CA GLU A 101 -17.00 -1.93 14.98
C GLU A 101 -15.64 -2.42 14.46
N ASN A 102 -15.52 -2.70 13.16
CA ASN A 102 -14.24 -3.06 12.54
C ASN A 102 -13.19 -1.95 12.72
N LEU A 103 -13.54 -0.70 12.42
CA LEU A 103 -12.60 0.42 12.55
C LEU A 103 -12.28 0.73 14.02
N GLU A 104 -13.25 0.63 14.93
CA GLU A 104 -13.03 0.77 16.37
C GLU A 104 -12.07 -0.32 16.88
N MET A 105 -12.27 -1.58 16.49
CA MET A 105 -11.42 -2.71 16.85
C MET A 105 -9.98 -2.48 16.36
N VAL A 106 -9.80 -2.09 15.10
CA VAL A 106 -8.45 -1.82 14.55
C VAL A 106 -7.79 -0.66 15.30
N GLY A 107 -8.53 0.41 15.62
CA GLY A 107 -8.01 1.51 16.44
C GLY A 107 -7.53 1.04 17.82
N GLN A 108 -8.27 0.14 18.47
CA GLN A 108 -7.87 -0.44 19.76
C GLN A 108 -6.63 -1.35 19.63
N LEU A 109 -6.48 -2.10 18.52
CA LEU A 109 -5.28 -2.89 18.23
C LEU A 109 -4.03 -2.02 18.06
N TYR A 110 -4.19 -0.79 17.57
CA TYR A 110 -3.13 0.24 17.56
C TYR A 110 -3.01 0.99 18.89
N HIS A 111 -3.63 0.51 19.97
CA HIS A 111 -3.61 1.08 21.33
C HIS A 111 -4.16 2.51 21.42
N LEU A 112 -5.04 2.92 20.51
CA LEU A 112 -5.75 4.20 20.63
C LEU A 112 -6.72 4.14 21.82
N PRO A 113 -6.83 5.23 22.61
CA PRO A 113 -7.87 5.32 23.64
C PRO A 113 -9.26 5.07 23.03
N GLY A 114 -10.16 4.37 23.72
CA GLY A 114 -11.45 3.96 23.17
C GLY A 114 -12.30 5.11 22.61
N SER A 115 -12.28 6.29 23.25
CA SER A 115 -12.96 7.48 22.74
C SER A 115 -12.36 8.00 21.44
N VAL A 116 -11.01 7.92 21.30
CA VAL A 116 -10.28 8.32 20.09
C VAL A 116 -10.56 7.32 18.96
N ALA A 117 -10.48 6.01 19.25
CA ALA A 117 -10.80 4.96 18.29
C ALA A 117 -12.22 5.12 17.73
N LYS A 118 -13.20 5.39 18.59
CA LYS A 118 -14.60 5.60 18.21
C LYS A 118 -14.81 6.86 17.37
N SER A 119 -14.19 7.99 17.75
CA SER A 119 -14.25 9.23 16.97
C SER A 119 -13.60 9.04 15.61
N ARG A 120 -12.41 8.42 15.56
CA ARG A 120 -11.68 8.16 14.34
C ARG A 120 -12.45 7.24 13.38
N ALA A 121 -13.06 6.17 13.91
CA ALA A 121 -13.89 5.26 13.15
C ALA A 121 -15.06 5.99 12.45
N ARG A 122 -15.75 6.88 13.13
CA ARG A 122 -16.85 7.67 12.54
C ARG A 122 -16.35 8.58 11.42
N THR A 123 -15.27 9.33 11.67
CA THR A 123 -14.66 10.18 10.64
C THR A 123 -14.27 9.38 9.39
N LEU A 124 -13.71 8.17 9.57
CA LEU A 124 -13.35 7.32 8.43
C LEU A 124 -14.57 6.76 7.71
N ILE A 125 -15.62 6.37 8.40
CA ILE A 125 -16.89 5.96 7.78
C ILE A 125 -17.42 7.07 6.86
N GLU A 126 -17.42 8.31 7.33
CA GLU A 126 -17.82 9.48 6.54
C GLU A 126 -16.89 9.73 5.34
N GLN A 127 -15.57 9.76 5.56
CA GLN A 127 -14.58 10.00 4.50
C GLN A 127 -14.64 8.96 3.38
N PHE A 128 -15.03 7.72 3.72
CA PHE A 128 -15.10 6.62 2.76
C PHE A 128 -16.51 6.38 2.20
N GLY A 129 -17.49 7.24 2.51
CA GLY A 129 -18.86 7.14 2.01
C GLY A 129 -19.51 5.82 2.39
N LEU A 130 -19.39 5.43 3.66
CA LEU A 130 -19.93 4.18 4.22
C LEU A 130 -21.01 4.42 5.28
N GLU A 131 -21.53 5.65 5.41
CA GLU A 131 -22.48 6.08 6.44
C GLU A 131 -23.74 5.21 6.46
N ASP A 132 -24.34 5.00 5.28
CA ASP A 132 -25.56 4.19 5.14
C ASP A 132 -25.38 2.71 5.49
N ALA A 133 -24.14 2.28 5.65
CA ALA A 133 -23.77 0.90 5.95
C ALA A 133 -22.99 0.75 7.26
N ALA A 134 -22.75 1.83 7.99
CA ALA A 134 -21.89 1.87 9.18
C ALA A 134 -22.26 0.79 10.21
N ASP A 135 -23.56 0.59 10.45
CA ASP A 135 -24.12 -0.34 11.44
C ASP A 135 -24.49 -1.70 10.83
N ARG A 136 -24.22 -1.93 9.54
CA ARG A 136 -24.42 -3.22 8.89
C ARG A 136 -23.18 -4.09 9.04
N ARG A 137 -23.36 -5.41 9.17
CA ARG A 137 -22.24 -6.36 9.20
C ARG A 137 -21.46 -6.34 7.88
N ALA A 138 -20.13 -6.36 7.97
CA ALA A 138 -19.23 -6.27 6.81
C ALA A 138 -19.45 -7.40 5.78
N LYS A 139 -19.94 -8.57 6.19
CA LYS A 139 -20.33 -9.65 5.26
C LYS A 139 -21.42 -9.26 4.27
N THR A 140 -22.21 -8.21 4.56
CA THR A 140 -23.28 -7.72 3.67
C THR A 140 -22.82 -6.60 2.74
N TYR A 141 -21.55 -6.20 2.81
CA TYR A 141 -20.98 -5.16 1.98
C TYR A 141 -20.76 -5.66 0.54
N SER A 142 -20.92 -4.78 -0.43
CA SER A 142 -20.42 -5.03 -1.79
C SER A 142 -18.89 -5.12 -1.79
N GLY A 143 -18.29 -5.67 -2.85
CA GLY A 143 -16.84 -5.72 -2.98
C GLY A 143 -16.17 -4.35 -2.87
N GLY A 144 -16.74 -3.32 -3.52
CA GLY A 144 -16.25 -1.94 -3.43
C GLY A 144 -16.38 -1.35 -2.02
N MET A 145 -17.50 -1.58 -1.31
CA MET A 145 -17.67 -1.15 0.07
C MET A 145 -16.67 -1.83 0.99
N ARG A 146 -16.47 -3.14 0.81
CA ARG A 146 -15.51 -3.91 1.60
C ARG A 146 -14.09 -3.39 1.39
N ARG A 147 -13.72 -3.07 0.13
CA ARG A 147 -12.40 -2.52 -0.18
C ARG A 147 -12.18 -1.14 0.43
N ARG A 148 -13.20 -0.28 0.41
CA ARG A 148 -13.15 1.01 1.08
C ARG A 148 -13.02 0.87 2.60
N LEU A 149 -13.71 -0.08 3.22
CA LEU A 149 -13.57 -0.37 4.65
C LEU A 149 -12.17 -0.90 5.00
N ASP A 150 -11.60 -1.78 4.17
CA ASP A 150 -10.24 -2.32 4.34
C ASP A 150 -9.19 -1.20 4.26
N LEU A 151 -9.33 -0.29 3.30
CA LEU A 151 -8.47 0.88 3.18
C LEU A 151 -8.64 1.85 4.37
N ALA A 152 -9.87 2.07 4.82
CA ALA A 152 -10.16 2.87 6.02
C ALA A 152 -9.49 2.27 7.26
N ALA A 153 -9.56 0.94 7.43
CA ALA A 153 -8.90 0.23 8.52
C ALA A 153 -7.37 0.42 8.49
N ALA A 154 -6.75 0.37 7.30
CA ALA A 154 -5.31 0.55 7.14
C ALA A 154 -4.80 1.95 7.53
N ILE A 155 -5.68 2.96 7.59
CA ILE A 155 -5.30 4.35 7.92
C ILE A 155 -5.85 4.83 9.27
N VAL A 156 -6.42 3.94 10.09
CA VAL A 156 -6.95 4.31 11.41
C VAL A 156 -5.91 4.98 12.28
N ASN A 157 -4.66 4.50 12.25
CA ASN A 157 -3.53 5.02 13.03
C ASN A 157 -2.81 6.20 12.38
N GLN A 158 -3.31 6.76 11.25
CA GLN A 158 -2.67 7.86 10.49
C GLN A 158 -1.22 7.53 10.11
N PRO A 159 -1.00 6.51 9.29
CA PRO A 159 0.33 6.05 8.96
C PRO A 159 1.12 7.09 8.14
N GLU A 160 2.45 7.12 8.32
CA GLU A 160 3.36 7.90 7.47
C GLU A 160 3.51 7.27 6.08
N VAL A 161 3.43 5.91 6.03
CA VAL A 161 3.53 5.13 4.78
C VAL A 161 2.38 4.13 4.70
N LEU A 162 1.66 4.15 3.60
CA LEU A 162 0.57 3.23 3.30
C LEU A 162 0.98 2.28 2.15
N PHE A 163 0.90 0.99 2.40
CA PHE A 163 1.09 -0.05 1.41
C PHE A 163 -0.25 -0.53 0.86
N LEU A 164 -0.41 -0.49 -0.47
CA LEU A 164 -1.60 -0.97 -1.18
C LEU A 164 -1.19 -2.08 -2.15
N ASP A 165 -1.54 -3.32 -1.82
CA ASP A 165 -1.19 -4.48 -2.65
C ASP A 165 -2.39 -4.84 -3.55
N GLU A 166 -2.31 -4.43 -4.83
CA GLU A 166 -3.33 -4.60 -5.87
C GLU A 166 -4.73 -4.12 -5.43
N PRO A 167 -4.90 -2.84 -5.02
CA PRO A 167 -6.09 -2.38 -4.33
C PRO A 167 -7.37 -2.43 -5.17
N THR A 168 -7.29 -2.42 -6.49
CA THR A 168 -8.45 -2.36 -7.39
C THR A 168 -8.79 -3.69 -8.05
N THR A 169 -8.01 -4.75 -7.78
CA THR A 169 -8.25 -6.07 -8.36
C THR A 169 -9.65 -6.58 -8.00
N GLY A 170 -10.41 -6.97 -9.02
CA GLY A 170 -11.78 -7.50 -8.87
C GLY A 170 -12.86 -6.45 -8.62
N LEU A 171 -12.53 -5.17 -8.67
CA LEU A 171 -13.52 -4.08 -8.59
C LEU A 171 -14.12 -3.76 -9.98
N ASP A 172 -15.39 -3.37 -9.96
CA ASP A 172 -16.04 -2.77 -11.12
C ASP A 172 -15.43 -1.39 -11.44
N PRO A 173 -15.59 -0.87 -12.69
CA PRO A 173 -14.97 0.39 -13.11
C PRO A 173 -15.32 1.60 -12.23
N ARG A 174 -16.56 1.69 -11.74
CA ARG A 174 -16.99 2.80 -10.89
C ARG A 174 -16.32 2.72 -9.52
N SER A 175 -16.34 1.56 -8.87
CA SER A 175 -15.68 1.34 -7.58
C SER A 175 -14.17 1.58 -7.65
N ARG A 176 -13.53 1.32 -8.82
CA ARG A 176 -12.13 1.61 -9.06
C ARG A 176 -11.86 3.11 -9.05
N ILE A 177 -12.66 3.90 -9.78
CA ILE A 177 -12.53 5.36 -9.85
C ILE A 177 -12.73 5.99 -8.45
N ASP A 178 -13.75 5.53 -7.71
CA ASP A 178 -14.01 6.00 -6.36
C ASP A 178 -12.81 5.73 -5.43
N LEU A 179 -12.19 4.55 -5.54
CA LEU A 179 -11.00 4.19 -4.74
C LEU A 179 -9.77 5.03 -5.11
N TRP A 180 -9.57 5.30 -6.40
CA TRP A 180 -8.49 6.17 -6.87
C TRP A 180 -8.60 7.59 -6.29
N ALA A 181 -9.81 8.14 -6.24
CA ALA A 181 -10.03 9.45 -5.62
C ALA A 181 -9.63 9.48 -4.14
N VAL A 182 -9.93 8.41 -3.40
CA VAL A 182 -9.52 8.28 -2.00
C VAL A 182 -7.99 8.20 -1.86
N ILE A 183 -7.31 7.44 -2.73
CA ILE A 183 -5.84 7.32 -2.70
C ILE A 183 -5.19 8.68 -3.00
N ASP A 184 -5.70 9.43 -3.98
CA ASP A 184 -5.24 10.79 -4.30
C ASP A 184 -5.35 11.73 -3.09
N GLU A 185 -6.49 11.70 -2.38
CA GLU A 185 -6.70 12.54 -1.17
C GLU A 185 -5.76 12.17 -0.02
N LEU A 186 -5.47 10.89 0.17
CA LEU A 186 -4.50 10.44 1.17
C LEU A 186 -3.08 10.95 0.86
N ALA A 187 -2.65 10.89 -0.39
CA ALA A 187 -1.36 11.43 -0.79
C ALA A 187 -1.30 12.96 -0.62
N LYS A 188 -2.34 13.70 -1.01
CA LYS A 188 -2.44 15.15 -0.80
C LYS A 188 -2.40 15.55 0.68
N SER A 189 -2.90 14.69 1.58
CA SER A 189 -2.81 14.90 3.02
C SER A 189 -1.42 14.63 3.62
N GLY A 190 -0.44 14.20 2.78
CA GLY A 190 0.95 13.97 3.17
C GLY A 190 1.32 12.51 3.44
N THR A 191 0.38 11.56 3.30
CA THR A 191 0.67 10.14 3.43
C THR A 191 1.47 9.67 2.20
N THR A 192 2.58 8.98 2.41
CA THR A 192 3.29 8.31 1.31
C THR A 192 2.59 7.00 0.97
N VAL A 193 2.27 6.77 -0.30
CA VAL A 193 1.60 5.54 -0.73
C VAL A 193 2.52 4.72 -1.63
N LEU A 194 2.76 3.46 -1.29
CA LEU A 194 3.37 2.47 -2.17
C LEU A 194 2.26 1.55 -2.69
N LEU A 195 1.97 1.68 -4.00
CA LEU A 195 0.91 0.95 -4.69
C LEU A 195 1.52 -0.15 -5.56
N THR A 196 1.10 -1.41 -5.40
CA THR A 196 1.41 -2.43 -6.40
C THR A 196 0.24 -2.60 -7.37
N THR A 197 0.55 -2.80 -8.63
CA THR A 197 -0.45 -3.06 -9.66
C THR A 197 0.16 -3.84 -10.85
N GLN A 198 -0.70 -4.51 -11.60
CA GLN A 198 -0.36 -5.05 -12.91
C GLN A 198 -0.96 -4.21 -14.05
N TYR A 199 -1.75 -3.18 -13.72
CA TYR A 199 -2.45 -2.32 -14.69
C TYR A 199 -1.69 -1.01 -14.88
N LEU A 200 -1.22 -0.77 -16.11
CA LEU A 200 -0.53 0.46 -16.47
C LEU A 200 -1.42 1.70 -16.25
N GLU A 201 -2.71 1.61 -16.60
CA GLU A 201 -3.68 2.68 -16.41
C GLU A 201 -3.76 3.16 -14.94
N GLU A 202 -3.72 2.24 -13.99
CA GLU A 202 -3.75 2.57 -12.56
C GLU A 202 -2.46 3.27 -12.12
N ALA A 203 -1.31 2.75 -12.56
CA ALA A 203 -0.02 3.35 -12.27
C ALA A 203 0.10 4.75 -12.88
N ASP A 204 -0.28 4.93 -14.16
CA ASP A 204 -0.28 6.22 -14.86
C ASP A 204 -1.21 7.25 -14.19
N ARG A 205 -2.39 6.80 -13.77
CA ARG A 205 -3.40 7.68 -13.15
C ARG A 205 -3.02 8.18 -11.76
N LEU A 206 -2.36 7.34 -10.96
CA LEU A 206 -2.15 7.62 -9.54
C LEU A 206 -0.71 7.97 -9.19
N ALA A 207 0.27 7.32 -9.82
CA ALA A 207 1.64 7.38 -9.36
C ALA A 207 2.37 8.61 -9.89
N ALA A 208 2.99 9.37 -8.99
CA ALA A 208 3.96 10.41 -9.37
C ALA A 208 5.24 9.80 -9.96
N LYS A 209 5.57 8.58 -9.56
CA LYS A 209 6.73 7.83 -10.03
C LYS A 209 6.43 6.33 -10.02
N ILE A 210 6.94 5.60 -10.99
CA ILE A 210 6.69 4.18 -11.18
C ILE A 210 8.02 3.44 -11.28
N ALA A 211 8.14 2.31 -10.57
CA ALA A 211 9.18 1.31 -10.82
C ALA A 211 8.54 0.07 -11.47
N VAL A 212 9.10 -0.34 -12.59
CA VAL A 212 8.70 -1.57 -13.28
C VAL A 212 9.49 -2.73 -12.69
N VAL A 213 8.76 -3.71 -12.16
CA VAL A 213 9.34 -4.90 -11.53
C VAL A 213 9.09 -6.12 -12.40
N ASP A 214 10.16 -6.83 -12.75
CA ASP A 214 10.07 -8.09 -13.49
C ASP A 214 11.09 -9.08 -12.95
N HIS A 215 10.67 -10.35 -12.79
CA HIS A 215 11.51 -11.46 -12.30
C HIS A 215 12.39 -11.10 -11.08
N GLY A 216 11.83 -10.35 -10.12
CA GLY A 216 12.50 -9.95 -8.88
C GLY A 216 13.50 -8.81 -9.00
N LEU A 217 13.51 -8.08 -10.10
CA LEU A 217 14.37 -6.92 -10.37
C LEU A 217 13.55 -5.69 -10.69
N VAL A 218 14.04 -4.50 -10.32
CA VAL A 218 13.58 -3.24 -10.88
C VAL A 218 14.28 -3.04 -12.21
N ILE A 219 13.53 -3.05 -13.33
CA ILE A 219 14.06 -2.97 -14.69
C ILE A 219 13.98 -1.56 -15.29
N ALA A 220 13.10 -0.73 -14.77
CA ALA A 220 12.96 0.69 -15.16
C ALA A 220 12.33 1.48 -14.00
N GLU A 221 12.64 2.78 -13.93
CA GLU A 221 12.05 3.70 -12.95
C GLU A 221 11.92 5.08 -13.62
N GLY A 222 10.78 5.74 -13.42
CA GLY A 222 10.49 7.07 -13.97
C GLY A 222 9.04 7.47 -13.77
N THR A 223 8.64 8.59 -14.35
CA THR A 223 7.22 8.96 -14.50
C THR A 223 6.59 8.12 -15.63
N ALA A 224 5.26 8.07 -15.69
CA ALA A 224 4.57 7.36 -16.76
C ALA A 224 4.96 7.82 -18.18
N VAL A 225 5.32 9.11 -18.31
CA VAL A 225 5.78 9.69 -19.59
C VAL A 225 7.24 9.29 -19.93
N GLU A 226 8.08 9.11 -18.92
CA GLU A 226 9.49 8.76 -19.08
C GLU A 226 9.74 7.27 -19.32
N LEU A 227 8.80 6.42 -18.86
CA LEU A 227 8.91 4.98 -19.05
C LEU A 227 8.77 4.65 -20.54
N PRO A 228 9.74 3.96 -21.15
CA PRO A 228 9.72 3.70 -22.59
C PRO A 228 8.48 2.87 -22.97
N VAL A 229 7.85 3.25 -24.08
CA VAL A 229 6.74 2.50 -24.71
C VAL A 229 7.09 1.02 -24.95
N ALA A 230 8.37 0.70 -25.02
CA ALA A 230 8.89 -0.68 -25.11
C ALA A 230 8.61 -1.54 -23.87
N SER A 231 8.28 -0.95 -22.70
CA SER A 231 7.77 -1.69 -21.55
C SER A 231 6.27 -2.03 -21.67
N GLN A 232 5.54 -1.43 -22.63
CA GLN A 232 4.14 -1.67 -22.89
C GLN A 232 3.83 -3.04 -23.53
N PRO A 233 4.61 -3.56 -24.53
CA PRO A 233 4.28 -4.83 -25.17
C PRO A 233 4.37 -6.07 -24.27
N ALA A 234 5.15 -5.99 -23.19
CA ALA A 234 5.23 -7.09 -22.22
C ALA A 234 3.95 -7.23 -21.37
N TYR A 235 3.09 -6.20 -21.34
CA TYR A 235 1.88 -6.15 -20.53
C TYR A 235 0.59 -6.31 -21.33
N GLU A 236 0.62 -6.08 -22.66
CA GLU A 236 -0.55 -6.30 -23.55
C GLU A 236 -0.69 -7.78 -23.99
N ALA A 237 0.33 -8.59 -23.76
CA ALA A 237 0.38 -10.00 -24.18
C ALA A 237 0.08 -11.01 -23.05
N LEU A 238 -0.34 -10.55 -21.86
CA LEU A 238 -0.75 -11.35 -20.70
C LEU A 238 -2.23 -11.11 -20.38
#